data_9ccd1f35bf6a7211e5f33446e6e5b1e8
#
_entry.id   9ccd1f35bf6a7211e5f33446e6e5b1e8
#
_cell.length_a   1.000
_cell.length_b   1.000
_cell.length_c   1.000
_cell.angle_alpha   90.00
_cell.angle_beta   90.00
_cell.angle_gamma   90.00
#
_symmetry.space_group_name_H-M   'P 1'
#
loop_
_entity.id
_entity.type
_entity.pdbx_description
1 polymer ?
#
loop_
_entity_poly.entity_id
_entity_poly.type
_entity_poly.pdbx_seq_one_letter_code
_entity_poly.pdbx_strand_id
1 'polypeptide(L)'
;IADQCRERSVPLVALAPRYIGDFEKGVDYKGDVQALEQSLRQHFAIARHFGPYKLSLHSGSDKLSMYPALSRATGGCFHVKTAGTSYLEALRVVAHHDEELFRRVIAFARSHYDISRCTCENAVSHGRDRLHAAQRHEHVRLAD
;
A
#
# COMPACT_ATOMS: atom_id res chain seq x y z
N ILE A 1 -5.79 16.17 6.54
CA ILE A 1 -4.88 16.25 5.37
C ILE A 1 -5.62 16.84 4.17
N ALA A 2 -6.71 16.23 3.67
CA ALA A 2 -7.41 16.71 2.47
C ALA A 2 -7.90 18.17 2.63
N ASP A 3 -8.45 18.51 3.78
CA ASP A 3 -8.89 19.86 4.11
C ASP A 3 -7.74 20.87 4.12
N GLN A 4 -6.64 20.52 4.77
CA GLN A 4 -5.42 21.35 4.79
C GLN A 4 -4.80 21.56 3.40
N CYS A 5 -4.87 20.54 2.53
CA CYS A 5 -4.44 20.70 1.15
C CYS A 5 -5.32 21.69 0.39
N ARG A 6 -6.63 21.62 0.59
CA ARG A 6 -7.59 22.54 -0.01
C ARG A 6 -7.37 23.98 0.47
N GLU A 7 -7.22 24.21 1.77
CA GLU A 7 -6.95 25.51 2.37
C GLU A 7 -5.66 26.16 1.82
N ARG A 8 -4.65 25.33 1.52
CA ARG A 8 -3.36 25.80 0.98
C ARG A 8 -3.30 25.78 -0.54
N SER A 9 -4.41 25.53 -1.23
CA SER A 9 -4.49 25.42 -2.69
C SER A 9 -3.51 24.38 -3.29
N VAL A 10 -3.22 23.31 -2.53
CA VAL A 10 -2.40 22.20 -2.99
C VAL A 10 -3.30 21.16 -3.66
N PRO A 11 -3.14 20.89 -4.97
CA PRO A 11 -3.96 19.92 -5.68
C PRO A 11 -3.64 18.50 -5.18
N LEU A 12 -4.62 17.84 -4.57
CA LEU A 12 -4.49 16.45 -4.15
C LEU A 12 -4.98 15.53 -5.28
N VAL A 13 -4.06 14.79 -5.89
CA VAL A 13 -4.37 13.89 -7.03
C VAL A 13 -4.82 12.51 -6.56
N ALA A 14 -4.17 11.97 -5.53
CA ALA A 14 -4.50 10.69 -4.93
C ALA A 14 -4.10 10.66 -3.46
N LEU A 15 -4.84 9.89 -2.66
CA LEU A 15 -4.52 9.65 -1.25
C LEU A 15 -4.70 8.17 -0.95
N ALA A 16 -3.71 7.59 -0.25
CA ALA A 16 -3.75 6.23 0.25
C ALA A 16 -4.06 6.23 1.75
N PRO A 17 -5.33 6.20 2.17
CA PRO A 17 -5.69 6.06 3.57
C PRO A 17 -5.39 4.64 4.04
N ARG A 18 -5.36 4.45 5.36
CA ARG A 18 -5.31 3.11 5.92
C ARG A 18 -6.70 2.48 5.80
N TYR A 19 -6.79 1.42 5.04
CA TYR A 19 -8.01 0.62 4.93
C TYR A 19 -8.10 -0.43 6.06
N ILE A 20 -9.30 -0.94 6.30
CA ILE A 20 -9.52 -2.04 7.24
C ILE A 20 -8.99 -3.36 6.68
N GLY A 21 -8.61 -4.29 7.57
CA GLY A 21 -8.04 -5.59 7.23
C GLY A 21 -6.52 -5.59 7.13
N ASP A 22 -5.96 -6.73 6.75
CA ASP A 22 -4.52 -6.93 6.66
C ASP A 22 -4.03 -6.90 5.22
N PHE A 23 -2.97 -6.13 5.01
CA PHE A 23 -2.33 -5.89 3.72
C PHE A 23 -0.87 -6.38 3.75
N GLU A 24 -0.69 -7.66 3.98
CA GLU A 24 0.64 -8.28 3.93
C GLU A 24 1.17 -8.31 2.49
N LYS A 25 2.47 -8.05 2.34
CA LYS A 25 3.14 -8.14 1.04
C LYS A 25 3.20 -9.60 0.58
N GLY A 26 2.88 -9.83 -0.70
CA GLY A 26 2.94 -11.16 -1.31
C GLY A 26 1.72 -12.05 -1.06
N VAL A 27 0.74 -11.58 -0.28
CA VAL A 27 -0.50 -12.33 0.03
C VAL A 27 -1.70 -11.50 -0.40
N ASP A 28 -2.81 -12.13 -0.79
CA ASP A 28 -4.04 -11.43 -1.10
C ASP A 28 -4.65 -10.80 0.17
N TYR A 29 -5.66 -9.96 0.00
CA TYR A 29 -6.33 -9.28 1.10
C TYR A 29 -6.87 -10.28 2.14
N LYS A 30 -6.61 -9.99 3.42
CA LYS A 30 -7.12 -10.75 4.55
C LYS A 30 -8.11 -9.87 5.33
N GLY A 31 -9.38 -10.20 5.23
CA GLY A 31 -10.44 -9.48 5.93
C GLY A 31 -11.80 -9.67 5.28
N ASP A 32 -12.80 -9.03 5.86
CA ASP A 32 -14.14 -9.01 5.30
C ASP A 32 -14.24 -8.01 4.13
N VAL A 33 -14.42 -8.54 2.93
CA VAL A 33 -14.51 -7.71 1.69
C VAL A 33 -15.78 -6.85 1.68
N GLN A 34 -16.86 -7.26 2.32
CA GLN A 34 -18.10 -6.45 2.37
C GLN A 34 -17.91 -5.26 3.30
N ALA A 35 -17.37 -5.48 4.48
CA ALA A 35 -17.02 -4.39 5.41
C ALA A 35 -15.99 -3.44 4.78
N LEU A 36 -14.99 -3.97 4.05
CA LEU A 36 -14.05 -3.15 3.29
C LEU A 36 -14.76 -2.29 2.24
N GLU A 37 -15.68 -2.85 1.44
CA GLU A 37 -16.40 -2.09 0.43
C GLU A 37 -17.20 -0.94 1.04
N GLN A 38 -17.84 -1.17 2.18
CA GLN A 38 -18.56 -0.13 2.90
C GLN A 38 -17.63 1.00 3.37
N SER A 39 -16.48 0.64 3.93
CA SER A 39 -15.43 1.60 4.31
C SER A 39 -14.91 2.39 3.12
N LEU A 40 -14.65 1.71 1.99
CA LEU A 40 -14.20 2.35 0.74
C LEU A 40 -15.22 3.38 0.22
N ARG A 41 -16.53 3.09 0.30
CA ARG A 41 -17.58 4.04 -0.07
C ARG A 41 -17.55 5.30 0.79
N GLN A 42 -17.30 5.16 2.09
CA GLN A 42 -17.15 6.31 3.00
C GLN A 42 -15.90 7.14 2.65
N HIS A 43 -14.75 6.49 2.44
CA HIS A 43 -13.54 7.18 2.00
C HIS A 43 -13.72 7.89 0.66
N PHE A 44 -14.43 7.28 -0.27
CA PHE A 44 -14.70 7.88 -1.58
C PHE A 44 -15.64 9.08 -1.50
N ALA A 45 -16.65 9.05 -0.61
CA ALA A 45 -17.50 10.20 -0.36
C ALA A 45 -16.68 11.40 0.18
N ILE A 46 -15.75 11.15 1.10
CA ILE A 46 -14.81 12.16 1.60
C ILE A 46 -13.92 12.67 0.45
N ALA A 47 -13.39 11.78 -0.37
CA ALA A 47 -12.54 12.15 -1.50
C ALA A 47 -13.26 13.07 -2.49
N ARG A 48 -14.53 12.82 -2.76
CA ARG A 48 -15.35 13.66 -3.62
C ARG A 48 -15.67 15.03 -3.01
N HIS A 49 -15.86 15.08 -1.70
CA HIS A 49 -16.17 16.34 -0.99
C HIS A 49 -14.97 17.30 -0.95
N PHE A 50 -13.78 16.78 -0.66
CA PHE A 50 -12.57 17.59 -0.48
C PHE A 50 -11.67 17.73 -1.71
N GLY A 51 -11.96 16.98 -2.83
CA GLY A 51 -11.10 16.91 -3.98
C GLY A 51 -11.68 17.44 -5.27
N PRO A 52 -11.99 16.62 -6.26
CA PRO A 52 -11.93 15.16 -6.25
C PRO A 52 -10.48 14.61 -6.35
N TYR A 53 -10.17 13.64 -5.51
CA TYR A 53 -8.93 12.88 -5.60
C TYR A 53 -9.20 11.38 -5.67
N LYS A 54 -8.25 10.61 -6.20
CA LYS A 54 -8.37 9.16 -6.29
C LYS A 54 -8.05 8.50 -4.95
N LEU A 55 -8.81 7.46 -4.59
CA LEU A 55 -8.36 6.54 -3.57
C LEU A 55 -7.21 5.69 -4.11
N SER A 56 -6.13 5.60 -3.37
CA SER A 56 -4.94 4.84 -3.77
C SER A 56 -4.74 3.64 -2.85
N LEU A 57 -4.53 2.48 -3.46
CA LEU A 57 -4.15 1.26 -2.76
C LEU A 57 -2.65 1.04 -2.87
N HIS A 58 -1.96 1.08 -1.75
CA HIS A 58 -0.52 0.81 -1.64
C HIS A 58 -0.32 -0.44 -0.77
N SER A 59 -0.27 -1.61 -1.36
CA SER A 59 -0.17 -2.88 -0.65
C SER A 59 1.11 -3.66 -0.93
N GLY A 60 1.97 -3.14 -1.82
CA GLY A 60 3.21 -3.79 -2.20
C GLY A 60 3.07 -5.07 -3.03
N SER A 61 1.86 -5.62 -3.18
CA SER A 61 1.49 -6.72 -4.06
C SER A 61 0.02 -6.62 -4.41
N ASP A 62 -0.42 -7.31 -5.45
CA ASP A 62 -1.83 -7.32 -5.83
C ASP A 62 -2.72 -7.90 -4.75
N LYS A 63 -3.92 -7.34 -4.67
CA LYS A 63 -5.00 -7.76 -3.80
C LYS A 63 -6.24 -8.02 -4.68
N LEU A 64 -6.15 -9.07 -5.47
CA LEU A 64 -7.13 -9.36 -6.53
C LEU A 64 -8.55 -9.51 -5.98
N SER A 65 -8.71 -10.06 -4.79
CA SER A 65 -10.00 -10.27 -4.14
C SER A 65 -10.72 -8.95 -3.81
N MET A 66 -9.98 -7.86 -3.56
CA MET A 66 -10.59 -6.58 -3.20
C MET A 66 -10.79 -5.61 -4.39
N TYR A 67 -10.15 -5.84 -5.54
CA TYR A 67 -10.28 -4.93 -6.70
C TYR A 67 -11.72 -4.74 -7.18
N PRO A 68 -12.57 -5.79 -7.25
CA PRO A 68 -13.98 -5.59 -7.58
C PRO A 68 -14.71 -4.67 -6.59
N ALA A 69 -14.46 -4.81 -5.30
CA ALA A 69 -15.06 -3.95 -4.27
C ALA A 69 -14.56 -2.50 -4.39
N LEU A 70 -13.25 -2.30 -4.62
CA LEU A 70 -12.65 -1.00 -4.85
C LEU A 70 -13.25 -0.31 -6.09
N SER A 71 -13.39 -1.07 -7.18
CA SER A 71 -13.98 -0.56 -8.43
C SER A 71 -15.44 -0.14 -8.24
N ARG A 72 -16.25 -0.97 -7.59
CA ARG A 72 -17.66 -0.62 -7.29
C ARG A 72 -17.79 0.59 -6.37
N ALA A 73 -16.95 0.67 -5.34
CA ALA A 73 -17.00 1.77 -4.38
C ALA A 73 -16.59 3.13 -4.98
N THR A 74 -15.70 3.13 -5.98
CA THR A 74 -15.10 4.34 -6.56
C THR A 74 -15.60 4.67 -7.98
N GLY A 75 -16.50 3.84 -8.53
CA GLY A 75 -16.92 3.95 -9.93
C GLY A 75 -15.76 3.77 -10.93
N GLY A 76 -14.77 2.95 -10.57
CA GLY A 76 -13.56 2.70 -11.38
C GLY A 76 -12.48 3.78 -11.26
N CYS A 77 -12.73 4.85 -10.50
CA CYS A 77 -11.78 5.95 -10.34
C CYS A 77 -10.87 5.75 -9.13
N PHE A 78 -9.86 4.90 -9.26
CA PHE A 78 -8.88 4.61 -8.21
C PHE A 78 -7.47 4.49 -8.78
N HIS A 79 -6.49 4.43 -7.89
CA HIS A 79 -5.09 4.20 -8.21
C HIS A 79 -4.57 2.99 -7.42
N VAL A 80 -3.79 2.14 -8.07
CA VAL A 80 -3.12 1.00 -7.42
C VAL A 80 -1.64 1.14 -7.61
N LYS A 81 -0.90 1.04 -6.51
CA LYS A 81 0.55 0.89 -6.55
C LYS A 81 0.90 -0.50 -6.07
N THR A 82 1.35 -1.34 -6.99
CA THR A 82 1.89 -2.66 -6.70
C THR A 82 3.38 -2.68 -7.00
N ALA A 83 4.12 -3.46 -6.24
CA ALA A 83 5.52 -3.73 -6.50
C ALA A 83 5.71 -5.25 -6.61
N GLY A 84 6.23 -5.69 -7.75
CA GLY A 84 6.60 -7.09 -7.93
C GLY A 84 5.50 -8.03 -8.44
N THR A 85 4.33 -7.53 -8.86
CA THR A 85 3.29 -8.37 -9.46
C THR A 85 3.79 -9.08 -10.71
N SER A 86 4.40 -8.33 -11.62
CA SER A 86 5.02 -8.90 -12.82
C SER A 86 6.08 -9.95 -12.48
N TYR A 87 6.81 -9.75 -11.37
CA TYR A 87 7.80 -10.71 -10.90
C TYR A 87 7.16 -12.01 -10.39
N LEU A 88 6.04 -11.93 -9.67
CA LEU A 88 5.32 -13.12 -9.22
C LEU A 88 4.71 -13.91 -10.38
N GLU A 89 4.19 -13.24 -11.41
CA GLU A 89 3.73 -13.89 -12.64
C GLU A 89 4.89 -14.52 -13.41
N ALA A 90 6.04 -13.85 -13.48
CA ALA A 90 7.24 -14.43 -14.06
C ALA A 90 7.67 -15.70 -13.31
N LEU A 91 7.64 -15.69 -11.97
CA LEU A 91 7.94 -16.88 -11.17
C LEU A 91 6.92 -18.01 -11.40
N ARG A 92 5.64 -17.69 -11.62
CA ARG A 92 4.62 -18.67 -11.97
C ARG A 92 4.91 -19.34 -13.31
N VAL A 93 5.29 -18.56 -14.32
CA VAL A 93 5.70 -19.08 -15.64
C VAL A 93 6.93 -19.99 -15.49
N VAL A 94 7.94 -19.54 -14.74
CA VAL A 94 9.13 -20.35 -14.48
C VAL A 94 8.78 -21.66 -13.80
N ALA A 95 7.89 -21.64 -12.79
CA ALA A 95 7.46 -22.86 -12.10
C ALA A 95 6.78 -23.88 -13.01
N HIS A 96 6.10 -23.41 -14.07
CA HIS A 96 5.43 -24.29 -15.03
C HIS A 96 6.33 -24.79 -16.15
N HIS A 97 7.32 -24.02 -16.55
CA HIS A 97 8.14 -24.30 -17.74
C HIS A 97 9.56 -24.73 -17.44
N ASP A 98 10.10 -24.39 -16.27
CA ASP A 98 11.45 -24.72 -15.82
C ASP A 98 11.49 -24.94 -14.31
N GLU A 99 11.10 -26.14 -13.90
CA GLU A 99 11.05 -26.51 -12.48
C GLU A 99 12.43 -26.46 -11.81
N GLU A 100 13.50 -26.75 -12.53
CA GLU A 100 14.87 -26.72 -11.98
C GLU A 100 15.27 -25.27 -11.67
N LEU A 101 15.06 -24.35 -12.59
CA LEU A 101 15.30 -22.93 -12.37
C LEU A 101 14.44 -22.41 -11.21
N PHE A 102 13.16 -22.80 -11.14
CA PHE A 102 12.29 -22.39 -10.05
C PHE A 102 12.82 -22.85 -8.69
N ARG A 103 13.25 -24.10 -8.56
CA ARG A 103 13.85 -24.62 -7.32
C ARG A 103 15.11 -23.86 -6.91
N ARG A 104 15.97 -23.52 -7.87
CA ARG A 104 17.17 -22.71 -7.64
C ARG A 104 16.82 -21.30 -7.14
N VAL A 105 15.83 -20.66 -7.74
CA VAL A 105 15.33 -19.34 -7.31
C VAL A 105 14.80 -19.40 -5.87
N ILE A 106 14.01 -20.42 -5.54
CA ILE A 106 13.46 -20.59 -4.18
C ILE A 106 14.58 -20.87 -3.16
N ALA A 107 15.54 -21.71 -3.50
CA ALA A 107 16.69 -22.00 -2.62
C ALA A 107 17.50 -20.72 -2.34
N PHE A 108 17.79 -19.95 -3.37
CA PHE A 108 18.46 -18.66 -3.24
C PHE A 108 17.66 -17.67 -2.37
N ALA A 109 16.37 -17.53 -2.63
CA ALA A 109 15.50 -16.62 -1.87
C ALA A 109 15.46 -17.01 -0.38
N ARG A 110 15.38 -18.31 -0.06
CA ARG A 110 15.39 -18.79 1.32
C ARG A 110 16.70 -18.48 2.03
N SER A 111 17.85 -18.69 1.37
CA SER A 111 19.18 -18.43 1.98
C SER A 111 19.42 -16.94 2.24
N HIS A 112 18.73 -16.04 1.54
CA HIS A 112 18.89 -14.59 1.68
C HIS A 112 17.72 -13.91 2.42
N TYR A 113 16.71 -14.68 2.83
CA TYR A 113 15.47 -14.13 3.40
C TYR A 113 15.73 -13.32 4.68
N ASP A 114 16.49 -13.86 5.61
CA ASP A 114 16.77 -13.24 6.89
C ASP A 114 17.56 -11.94 6.74
N ILE A 115 18.56 -11.93 5.83
CA ILE A 115 19.36 -10.73 5.53
C ILE A 115 18.47 -9.64 4.93
N SER A 116 17.63 -9.99 3.95
CA SER A 116 16.72 -9.05 3.28
C SER A 116 15.65 -8.52 4.22
N ARG A 117 15.13 -9.37 5.12
CA ARG A 117 14.17 -9.00 6.15
C ARG A 117 14.75 -8.00 7.15
N CYS A 118 15.93 -8.27 7.70
CA CYS A 118 16.64 -7.36 8.60
C CYS A 118 16.89 -5.99 7.96
N THR A 119 17.24 -5.94 6.68
CA THR A 119 17.44 -4.68 5.95
C THR A 119 16.14 -3.89 5.82
N CYS A 120 15.02 -4.56 5.56
CA CYS A 120 13.70 -3.91 5.48
C CYS A 120 13.22 -3.40 6.85
N GLU A 121 13.41 -4.17 7.91
CA GLU A 121 13.03 -3.78 9.28
C GLU A 121 13.85 -2.57 9.77
N ASN A 122 15.15 -2.55 9.49
CA ASN A 122 16.01 -1.40 9.79
C ASN A 122 15.62 -0.14 9.01
N ALA A 123 15.25 -0.26 7.74
CA ALA A 123 14.77 0.86 6.94
C ALA A 123 13.45 1.44 7.48
N VAL A 124 12.55 0.60 7.98
CA VAL A 124 11.28 1.01 8.59
C VAL A 124 11.49 1.67 9.95
N SER A 125 12.41 1.16 10.79
CA SER A 125 12.74 1.77 12.09
C SER A 125 13.38 3.14 11.92
N HIS A 126 14.35 3.30 11.04
CA HIS A 126 14.96 4.60 10.71
C HIS A 126 13.97 5.62 10.13
N GLY A 127 12.98 5.16 9.36
CA GLY A 127 11.90 6.02 8.87
C GLY A 127 10.99 6.52 10.01
N ARG A 128 10.66 5.69 10.99
CA ARG A 128 9.88 6.08 12.17
C ARG A 128 10.63 7.07 13.05
N ASP A 129 11.90 6.84 13.31
CA ASP A 129 12.73 7.73 14.13
C ASP A 129 12.87 9.13 13.52
N ARG A 130 12.98 9.23 12.20
CA ARG A 130 12.99 10.52 11.48
C ARG A 130 11.65 11.24 11.56
N LEU A 131 10.51 10.54 11.50
CA LEU A 131 9.19 11.15 11.65
C LEU A 131 8.98 11.66 13.07
N HIS A 132 9.37 10.91 14.09
CA HIS A 132 9.28 11.35 15.48
C HIS A 132 10.24 12.50 15.83
N ALA A 133 11.40 12.57 15.16
CA ALA A 133 12.32 13.69 15.32
C ALA A 133 11.75 14.98 14.67
N ALA A 134 11.15 14.88 13.47
CA ALA A 134 10.51 16.00 12.81
C ALA A 134 9.32 16.55 13.59
N GLN A 135 8.48 15.68 14.16
CA GLN A 135 7.34 16.11 15.00
C GLN A 135 7.78 16.80 16.31
N ARG A 136 8.90 16.39 16.91
CA ARG A 136 9.45 17.06 18.10
C ARG A 136 9.97 18.46 17.79
N HIS A 137 10.58 18.68 16.62
CA HIS A 137 11.05 19.99 16.20
C HIS A 137 9.91 20.97 15.86
N GLU A 138 8.77 20.46 15.40
CA GLU A 138 7.60 21.29 15.10
C GLU A 138 6.88 21.74 16.38
N HIS A 139 6.84 20.91 17.42
CA HIS A 139 6.28 21.30 18.71
C HIS A 139 7.10 22.35 19.46
N VAL A 140 8.41 22.40 19.26
CA VAL A 140 9.29 23.41 19.87
C VAL A 140 9.13 24.77 19.20
N ARG A 141 8.80 24.81 17.90
CA ARG A 141 8.56 26.07 17.14
C ARG A 141 7.19 26.71 17.37
N LEU A 142 6.25 26.02 17.97
CA LEU A 142 4.91 26.54 18.25
C LEU A 142 4.75 26.99 19.71
N ALA A 143 5.82 26.90 20.51
CA ALA A 143 5.86 27.30 21.92
C ALA A 143 6.63 28.61 22.17
N ASP A 144 7.24 29.20 21.15
CA ASP A 144 7.79 30.55 21.10
C ASP A 144 6.90 31.51 20.27
#